data_3576296693c527fcd284da9f22a7a34f
#
_entry.id   3576296693c527fcd284da9f22a7a34f
#
_cell.length_a   1.000
_cell.length_b   1.000
_cell.length_c   1.000
_cell.angle_alpha   90.00
_cell.angle_beta   90.00
_cell.angle_gamma   90.00
#
_symmetry.space_group_name_H-M   'P 1'
#
loop_
_entity.id
_entity.type
_entity.pdbx_description
1 polymer ?
#
loop_
_entity_poly.entity_id
_entity_poly.type
_entity_poly.pdbx_seq_one_letter_code
_entity_poly.pdbx_strand_id
1 'polypeptide(L)'
;MIPANQSIRSIFLDGPAGHLEALLNAGADNATHAAVVCHPHPLFGGTLHSKVVFHTMKALHSFGFPVVRFNFRGTGLSQGEHDHGIGEVDDVRTALDWLDAEFHLPLIFAGFSFGAAVGLRAACADDRVRTVIGLGVPVAPVTADTEEPRVYNFDFLQECEKPKLLVSGARDQFGPRAKLEALIASIPEPKKLVTIEGADHFFAGRLHELRAAVQSWIEDTLGVPRSQFVSL
;
A
#
# COMPACT_ATOMS: atom_id res chain seq x y z
N MET A 1 -30.79 7.92 3.94
CA MET A 1 -29.61 7.67 4.80
C MET A 1 -28.63 6.82 3.99
N ILE A 2 -27.40 7.28 3.83
CA ILE A 2 -26.33 6.47 3.24
C ILE A 2 -26.04 5.36 4.26
N PRO A 3 -26.03 4.08 3.88
CA PRO A 3 -25.68 3.01 4.79
C PRO A 3 -24.31 3.31 5.44
N ALA A 4 -24.15 3.02 6.72
CA ALA A 4 -22.90 3.25 7.47
C ALA A 4 -21.66 2.66 6.76
N ASN A 5 -21.83 1.59 6.00
CA ASN A 5 -20.84 0.89 5.19
C ASN A 5 -20.29 1.65 3.97
N GLN A 6 -20.82 2.83 3.62
CA GLN A 6 -20.38 3.62 2.46
C GLN A 6 -19.77 4.96 2.87
N SER A 7 -19.61 5.24 4.16
CA SER A 7 -19.09 6.51 4.62
C SER A 7 -17.57 6.59 4.51
N ILE A 8 -17.10 7.68 3.87
CA ILE A 8 -15.69 8.10 3.96
C ILE A 8 -15.60 9.08 5.12
N ARG A 9 -14.69 8.83 6.05
CA ARG A 9 -14.45 9.69 7.22
C ARG A 9 -13.07 10.31 7.11
N SER A 10 -12.99 11.62 7.24
CA SER A 10 -11.71 12.31 7.46
C SER A 10 -11.33 12.15 8.93
N ILE A 11 -10.10 11.71 9.16
CA ILE A 11 -9.53 11.48 10.49
C ILE A 11 -8.09 12.00 10.54
N PHE A 12 -7.55 12.14 11.72
CA PHE A 12 -6.13 12.34 11.96
C PHE A 12 -5.57 11.17 12.76
N LEU A 13 -4.36 10.74 12.41
CA LEU A 13 -3.61 9.72 13.14
C LEU A 13 -2.51 10.43 13.94
N ASP A 14 -2.39 10.12 15.22
CA ASP A 14 -1.38 10.74 16.10
C ASP A 14 -0.05 10.00 15.99
N GLY A 15 0.87 10.53 15.20
CA GLY A 15 2.18 9.97 14.95
C GLY A 15 3.32 10.75 15.63
N PRO A 16 4.55 10.23 15.61
CA PRO A 16 5.72 10.88 16.24
C PRO A 16 6.05 12.25 15.63
N ALA A 17 5.72 12.50 14.37
CA ALA A 17 5.92 13.79 13.69
C ALA A 17 4.74 14.74 13.85
N GLY A 18 3.70 14.35 14.61
CA GLY A 18 2.44 15.08 14.75
C GLY A 18 1.28 14.38 14.04
N HIS A 19 0.18 15.11 13.84
CA HIS A 19 -1.01 14.55 13.20
C HIS A 19 -0.78 14.22 11.73
N LEU A 20 -1.21 13.04 11.31
CA LEU A 20 -1.22 12.60 9.90
C LEU A 20 -2.65 12.63 9.37
N GLU A 21 -2.87 13.37 8.27
CA GLU A 21 -4.15 13.43 7.56
C GLU A 21 -4.50 12.06 6.97
N ALA A 22 -5.69 11.56 7.23
CA ALA A 22 -6.14 10.27 6.73
C ALA A 22 -7.61 10.24 6.33
N LEU A 23 -7.94 9.33 5.44
CA LEU A 23 -9.29 8.97 5.03
C LEU A 23 -9.55 7.50 5.35
N LEU A 24 -10.57 7.25 6.15
CA LEU A 24 -11.11 5.93 6.39
C LEU A 24 -12.29 5.68 5.46
N ASN A 25 -12.19 4.65 4.61
CA ASN A 25 -13.35 4.04 3.98
C ASN A 25 -13.88 2.97 4.95
N ALA A 26 -15.05 3.20 5.52
CA ALA A 26 -15.64 2.28 6.50
C ALA A 26 -15.91 0.90 5.88
N GLY A 27 -15.61 -0.16 6.62
CA GLY A 27 -15.85 -1.53 6.20
C GLY A 27 -17.26 -2.01 6.54
N ALA A 28 -17.54 -3.28 6.22
CA ALA A 28 -18.73 -3.96 6.63
C ALA A 28 -18.65 -4.36 8.13
N ASP A 29 -19.82 -4.50 8.79
CA ASP A 29 -19.87 -4.89 10.20
C ASP A 29 -19.25 -6.27 10.49
N ASN A 30 -19.20 -7.13 9.46
CA ASN A 30 -18.60 -8.46 9.51
C ASN A 30 -17.23 -8.50 8.80
N ALA A 31 -16.52 -7.39 8.71
CA ALA A 31 -15.19 -7.33 8.13
C ALA A 31 -14.25 -8.31 8.83
N THR A 32 -13.47 -9.03 8.05
CA THR A 32 -12.52 -10.04 8.57
C THR A 32 -11.08 -9.51 8.69
N HIS A 33 -10.79 -8.42 7.99
CA HIS A 33 -9.48 -7.76 7.96
C HIS A 33 -9.67 -6.25 7.89
N ALA A 34 -8.63 -5.50 8.28
CA ALA A 34 -8.51 -4.07 8.03
C ALA A 34 -7.27 -3.78 7.18
N ALA A 35 -7.26 -2.70 6.43
CA ALA A 35 -6.17 -2.43 5.50
C ALA A 35 -5.66 -0.99 5.54
N VAL A 36 -4.37 -0.82 5.27
CA VAL A 36 -3.74 0.48 5.02
C VAL A 36 -3.17 0.53 3.60
N VAL A 37 -3.29 1.70 2.95
CA VAL A 37 -2.71 1.94 1.63
C VAL A 37 -1.85 3.20 1.67
N CYS A 38 -0.54 3.05 1.39
CA CYS A 38 0.45 4.11 1.42
C CYS A 38 0.69 4.68 0.01
N HIS A 39 0.82 6.02 -0.07
CA HIS A 39 0.96 6.76 -1.32
C HIS A 39 2.41 6.82 -1.83
N PRO A 40 2.63 7.21 -3.12
CA PRO A 40 3.97 7.36 -3.68
C PRO A 40 4.69 8.59 -3.12
N HIS A 41 5.87 8.89 -3.66
CA HIS A 41 6.80 9.88 -3.11
C HIS A 41 6.15 11.25 -2.88
N PRO A 42 6.20 11.79 -1.64
CA PRO A 42 5.59 13.05 -1.27
C PRO A 42 6.04 14.22 -2.14
N LEU A 43 7.35 14.38 -2.31
CA LEU A 43 7.94 15.50 -3.04
C LEU A 43 7.66 15.48 -4.56
N PHE A 44 7.13 14.36 -5.09
CA PHE A 44 6.71 14.23 -6.50
C PHE A 44 5.19 14.22 -6.65
N GLY A 45 4.47 14.88 -5.74
CA GLY A 45 3.03 15.03 -5.79
C GLY A 45 2.25 13.78 -5.33
N GLY A 46 2.90 12.84 -4.66
CA GLY A 46 2.24 11.70 -4.02
C GLY A 46 1.34 12.15 -2.88
N THR A 47 0.11 11.68 -2.86
CA THR A 47 -0.87 11.91 -1.79
C THR A 47 -1.80 10.72 -1.64
N LEU A 48 -2.56 10.67 -0.56
CA LEU A 48 -3.63 9.71 -0.31
C LEU A 48 -4.72 9.69 -1.42
N HIS A 49 -4.75 10.72 -2.29
CA HIS A 49 -5.65 10.83 -3.43
C HIS A 49 -5.06 10.27 -4.73
N SER A 50 -3.81 9.84 -4.76
CA SER A 50 -3.17 9.26 -5.96
C SER A 50 -4.01 8.12 -6.54
N LYS A 51 -4.14 8.08 -7.87
CA LYS A 51 -5.05 7.13 -8.56
C LYS A 51 -4.77 5.67 -8.21
N VAL A 52 -3.49 5.27 -8.13
CA VAL A 52 -3.09 3.91 -7.75
C VAL A 52 -3.58 3.59 -6.33
N VAL A 53 -3.37 4.51 -5.37
CA VAL A 53 -3.84 4.40 -3.99
C VAL A 53 -5.35 4.23 -3.93
N PHE A 54 -6.08 5.06 -4.68
CA PHE A 54 -7.55 5.00 -4.73
C PHE A 54 -8.05 3.66 -5.31
N HIS A 55 -7.45 3.18 -6.40
CA HIS A 55 -7.84 1.90 -7.00
C HIS A 55 -7.48 0.70 -6.13
N THR A 56 -6.36 0.76 -5.41
CA THR A 56 -5.99 -0.26 -4.42
C THR A 56 -6.95 -0.28 -3.25
N MET A 57 -7.31 0.90 -2.72
CA MET A 57 -8.35 1.02 -1.70
C MET A 57 -9.65 0.38 -2.18
N LYS A 58 -10.11 0.68 -3.42
CA LYS A 58 -11.32 0.06 -3.99
C LYS A 58 -11.23 -1.46 -4.09
N ALA A 59 -10.04 -1.99 -4.42
CA ALA A 59 -9.83 -3.43 -4.48
C ALA A 59 -10.04 -4.06 -3.10
N LEU A 60 -9.39 -3.54 -2.06
CA LEU A 60 -9.47 -4.06 -0.69
C LEU A 60 -10.86 -3.84 -0.08
N HIS A 61 -11.43 -2.66 -0.28
CA HIS A 61 -12.76 -2.33 0.22
C HIS A 61 -13.88 -3.19 -0.42
N SER A 62 -13.68 -3.73 -1.63
CA SER A 62 -14.65 -4.65 -2.26
C SER A 62 -14.85 -5.96 -1.52
N PHE A 63 -14.01 -6.27 -0.54
CA PHE A 63 -14.16 -7.40 0.40
C PHE A 63 -14.90 -7.01 1.69
N GLY A 64 -15.36 -5.77 1.81
CA GLY A 64 -15.96 -5.24 3.03
C GLY A 64 -14.93 -4.80 4.07
N PHE A 65 -13.65 -4.75 3.74
CA PHE A 65 -12.62 -4.32 4.69
C PHE A 65 -12.68 -2.80 4.92
N PRO A 66 -12.55 -2.31 6.16
CA PRO A 66 -12.20 -0.93 6.40
C PRO A 66 -10.80 -0.65 5.85
N VAL A 67 -10.64 0.47 5.13
CA VAL A 67 -9.38 0.83 4.48
C VAL A 67 -8.99 2.25 4.84
N VAL A 68 -7.81 2.41 5.44
CA VAL A 68 -7.19 3.72 5.69
C VAL A 68 -6.22 4.05 4.58
N ARG A 69 -6.29 5.30 4.11
CA ARG A 69 -5.26 5.96 3.28
C ARG A 69 -4.84 7.21 4.03
N PHE A 70 -3.56 7.48 4.14
CA PHE A 70 -3.08 8.65 4.87
C PHE A 70 -2.00 9.38 4.05
N ASN A 71 -1.78 10.64 4.38
CA ASN A 71 -0.68 11.43 3.88
C ASN A 71 0.53 11.28 4.81
N PHE A 72 1.68 10.91 4.26
CA PHE A 72 2.94 10.91 5.00
C PHE A 72 3.24 12.31 5.58
N ARG A 73 4.08 12.36 6.60
CA ARG A 73 4.56 13.61 7.21
C ARG A 73 4.96 14.64 6.14
N GLY A 74 4.63 15.90 6.39
CA GLY A 74 4.91 17.00 5.47
C GLY A 74 4.06 17.03 4.20
N THR A 75 3.01 16.19 4.08
CA THR A 75 2.14 16.11 2.90
C THR A 75 0.72 16.51 3.25
N GLY A 76 0.09 17.36 2.43
CA GLY A 76 -1.30 17.80 2.65
C GLY A 76 -1.47 18.50 3.98
N LEU A 77 -2.38 17.99 4.83
CA LEU A 77 -2.60 18.48 6.19
C LEU A 77 -1.78 17.72 7.24
N SER A 78 -0.94 16.76 6.86
CA SER A 78 -0.04 16.06 7.77
C SER A 78 1.05 16.98 8.27
N GLN A 79 1.29 16.94 9.58
CA GLN A 79 2.36 17.67 10.24
C GLN A 79 3.74 17.03 9.98
N GLY A 80 4.78 17.70 10.47
CA GLY A 80 6.17 17.28 10.29
C GLY A 80 6.73 17.66 8.93
N GLU A 81 7.87 17.08 8.59
CA GLU A 81 8.59 17.28 7.34
C GLU A 81 9.02 15.94 6.75
N HIS A 82 9.18 15.89 5.43
CA HIS A 82 9.68 14.70 4.75
C HIS A 82 11.05 14.30 5.26
N ASP A 83 11.18 13.06 5.75
CA ASP A 83 12.39 12.54 6.39
C ASP A 83 13.05 11.42 5.56
N HIS A 84 13.03 11.59 4.25
CA HIS A 84 13.79 10.76 3.31
C HIS A 84 13.55 9.23 3.44
N GLY A 85 12.37 8.82 3.89
CA GLY A 85 11.98 7.43 4.06
C GLY A 85 12.43 6.80 5.39
N ILE A 86 12.98 7.59 6.32
CA ILE A 86 13.36 7.15 7.66
C ILE A 86 12.14 7.27 8.59
N GLY A 87 11.71 8.47 8.85
CA GLY A 87 10.56 8.73 9.71
C GLY A 87 9.22 8.26 9.11
N GLU A 88 9.11 8.19 7.78
CA GLU A 88 7.90 7.69 7.13
C GLU A 88 7.61 6.21 7.46
N VAL A 89 8.61 5.44 7.88
CA VAL A 89 8.40 4.08 8.42
C VAL A 89 7.54 4.14 9.69
N ASP A 90 7.76 5.14 10.56
CA ASP A 90 6.97 5.32 11.77
C ASP A 90 5.56 5.83 11.47
N ASP A 91 5.37 6.60 10.39
CA ASP A 91 4.03 6.99 9.93
C ASP A 91 3.20 5.76 9.53
N VAL A 92 3.84 4.78 8.87
CA VAL A 92 3.19 3.50 8.55
C VAL A 92 2.83 2.72 9.81
N ARG A 93 3.73 2.64 10.80
CA ARG A 93 3.47 2.01 12.10
C ARG A 93 2.29 2.67 12.81
N THR A 94 2.26 4.00 12.81
CA THR A 94 1.12 4.77 13.36
C THR A 94 -0.21 4.36 12.72
N ALA A 95 -0.25 4.20 11.40
CA ALA A 95 -1.47 3.77 10.71
C ALA A 95 -1.85 2.33 11.03
N LEU A 96 -0.88 1.42 11.17
CA LEU A 96 -1.12 0.04 11.60
C LEU A 96 -1.63 -0.02 13.04
N ASP A 97 -1.02 0.75 13.95
CA ASP A 97 -1.43 0.83 15.36
C ASP A 97 -2.86 1.38 15.50
N TRP A 98 -3.18 2.41 14.73
CA TRP A 98 -4.53 2.98 14.74
C TRP A 98 -5.57 1.98 14.22
N LEU A 99 -5.28 1.25 13.13
CA LEU A 99 -6.18 0.21 12.60
C LEU A 99 -6.42 -0.91 13.61
N ASP A 100 -5.38 -1.35 14.29
CA ASP A 100 -5.48 -2.38 15.32
C ASP A 100 -6.33 -1.92 16.50
N ALA A 101 -6.09 -0.69 16.99
CA ALA A 101 -6.85 -0.13 18.09
C ALA A 101 -8.35 0.10 17.76
N GLU A 102 -8.65 0.48 16.52
CA GLU A 102 -10.04 0.78 16.11
C GLU A 102 -10.83 -0.49 15.77
N PHE A 103 -10.22 -1.50 15.13
CA PHE A 103 -10.93 -2.63 14.57
C PHE A 103 -10.61 -3.97 15.22
N HIS A 104 -9.45 -4.14 15.84
CA HIS A 104 -8.97 -5.41 16.41
C HIS A 104 -9.04 -6.57 15.40
N LEU A 105 -8.69 -6.30 14.14
CA LEU A 105 -8.72 -7.25 13.02
C LEU A 105 -7.30 -7.53 12.49
N PRO A 106 -7.06 -8.69 11.90
CA PRO A 106 -5.86 -8.93 11.12
C PRO A 106 -5.66 -7.86 10.05
N LEU A 107 -4.41 -7.39 9.85
CA LEU A 107 -4.11 -6.25 9.01
C LEU A 107 -3.58 -6.67 7.63
N ILE A 108 -3.87 -5.85 6.63
CA ILE A 108 -3.34 -5.93 5.27
C ILE A 108 -2.59 -4.64 4.98
N PHE A 109 -1.36 -4.76 4.51
CA PHE A 109 -0.58 -3.63 4.04
C PHE A 109 -0.55 -3.58 2.51
N ALA A 110 -0.75 -2.40 1.93
CA ALA A 110 -0.47 -2.11 0.54
C ALA A 110 0.29 -0.78 0.41
N GLY A 111 1.27 -0.71 -0.48
CA GLY A 111 2.02 0.52 -0.73
C GLY A 111 2.36 0.68 -2.20
N PHE A 112 2.34 1.93 -2.68
CA PHE A 112 2.74 2.27 -4.04
C PHE A 112 4.06 3.04 -4.05
N SER A 113 5.01 2.57 -4.89
CA SER A 113 6.31 3.23 -5.12
C SER A 113 7.06 3.52 -3.81
N PHE A 114 7.29 4.78 -3.44
CA PHE A 114 7.85 5.17 -2.14
C PHE A 114 7.10 4.54 -0.96
N GLY A 115 5.76 4.56 -1.00
CA GLY A 115 4.94 3.93 0.04
C GLY A 115 5.16 2.42 0.14
N ALA A 116 5.51 1.74 -0.97
CA ALA A 116 5.94 0.35 -0.92
C ALA A 116 7.34 0.22 -0.31
N ALA A 117 8.28 1.09 -0.70
CA ALA A 117 9.66 1.01 -0.22
C ALA A 117 9.77 1.19 1.30
N VAL A 118 9.05 2.16 1.87
CA VAL A 118 9.09 2.42 3.32
C VAL A 118 8.15 1.50 4.09
N GLY A 119 6.98 1.23 3.55
CA GLY A 119 5.93 0.54 4.29
C GLY A 119 6.08 -0.98 4.31
N LEU A 120 6.64 -1.62 3.28
CA LEU A 120 6.94 -3.05 3.31
C LEU A 120 7.87 -3.41 4.46
N ARG A 121 8.84 -2.53 4.78
CA ARG A 121 9.75 -2.73 5.92
C ARG A 121 9.00 -2.77 7.25
N ALA A 122 8.09 -1.82 7.49
CA ALA A 122 7.28 -1.78 8.70
C ALA A 122 6.32 -2.99 8.76
N ALA A 123 5.63 -3.27 7.65
CA ALA A 123 4.60 -4.30 7.58
C ALA A 123 5.15 -5.74 7.69
N CYS A 124 6.34 -6.01 7.14
CA CYS A 124 6.97 -7.32 7.28
C CYS A 124 7.38 -7.62 8.72
N ALA A 125 7.74 -6.59 9.49
CA ALA A 125 8.13 -6.73 10.90
C ALA A 125 6.95 -6.74 11.88
N ASP A 126 5.72 -6.50 11.43
CA ASP A 126 4.52 -6.38 12.29
C ASP A 126 3.67 -7.65 12.23
N ASP A 127 3.60 -8.40 13.32
CA ASP A 127 2.89 -9.70 13.38
C ASP A 127 1.38 -9.61 13.17
N ARG A 128 0.79 -8.43 13.30
CA ARG A 128 -0.64 -8.18 13.01
C ARG A 128 -0.94 -8.20 11.51
N VAL A 129 0.08 -7.92 10.69
CA VAL A 129 -0.05 -7.90 9.22
C VAL A 129 0.01 -9.32 8.67
N ARG A 130 -1.02 -9.73 7.93
CA ARG A 130 -1.18 -11.08 7.37
C ARG A 130 -0.71 -11.23 5.93
N THR A 131 -0.74 -10.14 5.16
CA THR A 131 -0.23 -10.12 3.78
C THR A 131 0.23 -8.73 3.41
N VAL A 132 1.23 -8.65 2.54
CA VAL A 132 1.80 -7.39 2.08
C VAL A 132 1.72 -7.26 0.56
N ILE A 133 1.42 -6.05 0.08
CA ILE A 133 1.24 -5.76 -1.34
C ILE A 133 2.13 -4.57 -1.72
N GLY A 134 3.09 -4.81 -2.60
CA GLY A 134 3.97 -3.80 -3.20
C GLY A 134 3.56 -3.49 -4.64
N LEU A 135 3.21 -2.25 -4.91
CA LEU A 135 2.80 -1.77 -6.23
C LEU A 135 3.88 -0.83 -6.78
N GLY A 136 4.35 -1.08 -8.00
CA GLY A 136 5.42 -0.28 -8.61
C GLY A 136 6.65 -0.18 -7.70
N VAL A 137 7.13 -1.30 -7.16
CA VAL A 137 8.24 -1.33 -6.20
C VAL A 137 9.52 -0.80 -6.87
N PRO A 138 10.16 0.27 -6.33
CA PRO A 138 11.28 0.92 -6.98
C PRO A 138 12.60 0.19 -6.70
N VAL A 139 12.85 -0.91 -7.43
CA VAL A 139 14.08 -1.73 -7.32
C VAL A 139 15.24 -1.21 -8.16
N ALA A 140 15.02 -0.19 -8.97
CA ALA A 140 16.06 0.56 -9.67
C ALA A 140 16.34 1.89 -8.98
N PRO A 141 17.52 2.51 -9.20
CA PRO A 141 17.79 3.85 -8.72
C PRO A 141 16.72 4.84 -9.18
N VAL A 142 16.19 5.62 -8.24
CA VAL A 142 15.25 6.70 -8.54
C VAL A 142 16.04 7.99 -8.64
N THR A 143 16.13 8.56 -9.83
CA THR A 143 16.74 9.87 -10.07
C THR A 143 15.65 10.93 -10.15
N ALA A 144 15.73 11.94 -9.31
CA ALA A 144 15.03 13.20 -9.51
C ALA A 144 16.03 14.23 -10.05
N ASP A 145 15.57 15.22 -10.78
CA ASP A 145 16.40 16.21 -11.49
C ASP A 145 17.39 17.00 -10.59
N THR A 146 17.31 16.87 -9.27
CA THR A 146 18.07 17.67 -8.29
C THR A 146 18.74 16.89 -7.16
N GLU A 147 18.60 15.55 -7.09
CA GLU A 147 19.15 14.74 -6.00
C GLU A 147 19.98 13.57 -6.53
N GLU A 148 20.93 13.11 -5.71
CA GLU A 148 21.65 11.85 -5.99
C GLU A 148 20.65 10.69 -6.13
N PRO A 149 20.96 9.70 -7.02
CA PRO A 149 20.08 8.56 -7.24
C PRO A 149 19.79 7.83 -5.93
N ARG A 150 18.52 7.75 -5.54
CA ARG A 150 18.12 7.00 -4.35
C ARG A 150 17.94 5.54 -4.69
N VAL A 151 18.57 4.67 -3.91
CA VAL A 151 18.42 3.21 -4.00
C VAL A 151 17.75 2.71 -2.73
N TYR A 152 16.62 2.02 -2.90
CA TYR A 152 15.96 1.37 -1.78
C TYR A 152 16.46 -0.06 -1.63
N ASN A 153 16.70 -0.49 -0.38
CA ASN A 153 17.09 -1.85 -0.05
C ASN A 153 15.85 -2.67 0.35
N PHE A 154 15.70 -3.83 -0.29
CA PHE A 154 14.61 -4.79 -0.06
C PHE A 154 15.09 -6.12 0.52
N ASP A 155 16.34 -6.22 1.02
CA ASP A 155 16.89 -7.46 1.57
C ASP A 155 16.08 -8.02 2.74
N PHE A 156 15.39 -7.15 3.51
CA PHE A 156 14.49 -7.55 4.59
C PHE A 156 13.34 -8.46 4.11
N LEU A 157 13.00 -8.45 2.83
CA LEU A 157 11.99 -9.35 2.27
C LEU A 157 12.44 -10.82 2.26
N GLN A 158 13.74 -11.09 2.35
CA GLN A 158 14.29 -12.46 2.44
C GLN A 158 13.92 -13.14 3.77
N GLU A 159 13.66 -12.36 4.82
CA GLU A 159 13.23 -12.82 6.14
C GLU A 159 11.71 -12.73 6.33
N CYS A 160 11.00 -12.13 5.39
CA CYS A 160 9.55 -11.92 5.47
C CYS A 160 8.81 -13.19 5.01
N GLU A 161 8.30 -13.98 5.92
CA GLU A 161 7.52 -15.21 5.62
C GLU A 161 6.06 -14.94 5.25
N LYS A 162 5.58 -13.69 5.41
CA LYS A 162 4.21 -13.32 5.07
C LYS A 162 3.93 -13.49 3.58
N PRO A 163 2.70 -13.84 3.18
CA PRO A 163 2.27 -13.79 1.78
C PRO A 163 2.50 -12.41 1.17
N LYS A 164 3.14 -12.36 0.00
CA LYS A 164 3.56 -11.12 -0.67
C LYS A 164 3.15 -11.08 -2.13
N LEU A 165 2.45 -10.00 -2.51
CA LEU A 165 2.17 -9.67 -3.90
C LEU A 165 3.04 -8.48 -4.33
N LEU A 166 3.74 -8.61 -5.45
CA LEU A 166 4.33 -7.47 -6.16
C LEU A 166 3.59 -7.27 -7.49
N VAL A 167 3.16 -6.05 -7.78
CA VAL A 167 2.53 -5.68 -9.05
C VAL A 167 3.33 -4.57 -9.71
N SER A 168 3.71 -4.74 -10.97
CA SER A 168 4.46 -3.73 -11.71
C SER A 168 3.95 -3.60 -13.15
N GLY A 169 4.12 -2.42 -13.75
CA GLY A 169 3.93 -2.22 -15.17
C GLY A 169 5.09 -2.79 -15.98
N ALA A 170 4.82 -3.39 -17.14
CA ALA A 170 5.87 -3.91 -18.01
C ALA A 170 6.82 -2.83 -18.54
N ARG A 171 6.38 -1.54 -18.51
CA ARG A 171 7.17 -0.37 -18.91
C ARG A 171 7.58 0.51 -17.72
N ASP A 172 7.52 -0.04 -16.51
CA ASP A 172 7.93 0.68 -15.29
C ASP A 172 9.46 0.82 -15.25
N GLN A 173 9.95 2.06 -15.39
CA GLN A 173 11.38 2.37 -15.36
C GLN A 173 11.99 2.21 -13.96
N PHE A 174 11.22 2.34 -12.89
CA PHE A 174 11.67 2.22 -11.50
C PHE A 174 11.64 0.77 -11.01
N GLY A 175 10.82 -0.07 -11.64
CA GLY A 175 10.69 -1.49 -11.37
C GLY A 175 10.98 -2.36 -12.60
N PRO A 176 12.20 -2.32 -13.20
CA PRO A 176 12.53 -3.13 -14.35
C PRO A 176 12.25 -4.61 -14.09
N ARG A 177 11.56 -5.27 -15.02
CA ARG A 177 11.07 -6.65 -14.89
C ARG A 177 12.15 -7.62 -14.40
N ALA A 178 13.34 -7.60 -15.02
CA ALA A 178 14.42 -8.50 -14.64
C ALA A 178 14.89 -8.33 -13.17
N LYS A 179 14.85 -7.09 -12.64
CA LYS A 179 15.20 -6.83 -11.24
C LYS A 179 14.11 -7.31 -10.29
N LEU A 180 12.83 -7.15 -10.66
CA LEU A 180 11.71 -7.66 -9.87
C LEU A 180 11.65 -9.19 -9.89
N GLU A 181 11.94 -9.83 -11.02
CA GLU A 181 12.07 -11.29 -11.12
C GLU A 181 13.22 -11.82 -10.26
N ALA A 182 14.36 -11.13 -10.22
CA ALA A 182 15.48 -11.47 -9.34
C ALA A 182 15.09 -11.30 -7.85
N LEU A 183 14.42 -10.20 -7.48
CA LEU A 183 13.94 -9.98 -6.13
C LEU A 183 12.94 -11.07 -5.72
N ILE A 184 11.94 -11.36 -6.56
CA ILE A 184 10.93 -12.38 -6.24
C ILE A 184 11.57 -13.76 -6.11
N ALA A 185 12.58 -14.08 -6.90
CA ALA A 185 13.30 -15.36 -6.81
C ALA A 185 14.05 -15.52 -5.48
N SER A 186 14.52 -14.43 -4.87
CA SER A 186 15.34 -14.44 -3.64
C SER A 186 14.54 -14.44 -2.34
N ILE A 187 13.24 -14.22 -2.37
CA ILE A 187 12.40 -14.12 -1.17
C ILE A 187 11.58 -15.40 -0.93
N PRO A 188 11.16 -15.72 0.32
CA PRO A 188 10.43 -16.94 0.63
C PRO A 188 8.99 -16.92 0.08
N GLU A 189 8.40 -18.11 -0.07
CA GLU A 189 6.96 -18.30 -0.33
C GLU A 189 6.12 -17.96 0.92
N PRO A 190 4.81 -17.64 0.77
CA PRO A 190 4.06 -17.45 -0.47
C PRO A 190 4.36 -16.09 -1.12
N LYS A 191 4.56 -16.07 -2.43
CA LYS A 191 4.87 -14.86 -3.17
C LYS A 191 4.29 -14.89 -4.58
N LYS A 192 4.00 -13.71 -5.15
CA LYS A 192 3.51 -13.58 -6.53
C LYS A 192 4.03 -12.28 -7.14
N LEU A 193 4.53 -12.34 -8.37
CA LEU A 193 4.79 -11.17 -9.19
C LEU A 193 3.75 -11.12 -10.32
N VAL A 194 3.06 -9.99 -10.43
CA VAL A 194 2.15 -9.71 -11.54
C VAL A 194 2.72 -8.55 -12.35
N THR A 195 3.03 -8.80 -13.61
CA THR A 195 3.46 -7.76 -14.55
C THR A 195 2.28 -7.43 -15.47
N ILE A 196 1.86 -6.15 -15.48
CA ILE A 196 0.75 -5.66 -16.31
C ILE A 196 1.33 -5.15 -17.62
N GLU A 197 1.01 -5.85 -18.71
CA GLU A 197 1.51 -5.52 -20.03
C GLU A 197 1.03 -4.14 -20.51
N GLY A 198 1.95 -3.37 -21.08
CA GLY A 198 1.69 -2.02 -21.56
C GLY A 198 1.49 -0.95 -20.47
N ALA A 199 1.52 -1.30 -19.19
CA ALA A 199 1.46 -0.34 -18.10
C ALA A 199 2.82 0.33 -17.84
N ASP A 200 2.77 1.61 -17.50
CA ASP A 200 3.88 2.38 -16.94
C ASP A 200 3.90 2.29 -15.41
N HIS A 201 4.78 3.07 -14.75
CA HIS A 201 4.86 3.15 -13.29
C HIS A 201 3.53 3.51 -12.61
N PHE A 202 2.73 4.37 -13.22
CA PHE A 202 1.45 4.85 -12.69
C PHE A 202 0.25 4.02 -13.13
N PHE A 203 0.49 2.94 -13.87
CA PHE A 203 -0.57 2.08 -14.43
C PHE A 203 -1.60 2.86 -15.26
N ALA A 204 -1.15 3.88 -16.00
CA ALA A 204 -2.01 4.73 -16.80
C ALA A 204 -2.83 3.89 -17.81
N GLY A 205 -4.17 4.05 -17.79
CA GLY A 205 -5.09 3.25 -18.61
C GLY A 205 -5.24 1.78 -18.20
N ARG A 206 -4.53 1.31 -17.16
CA ARG A 206 -4.51 -0.10 -16.70
C ARG A 206 -4.87 -0.28 -15.22
N LEU A 207 -5.43 0.72 -14.58
CA LEU A 207 -5.80 0.68 -13.15
C LEU A 207 -6.85 -0.40 -12.82
N HIS A 208 -7.65 -0.81 -13.79
CA HIS A 208 -8.59 -1.91 -13.62
C HIS A 208 -7.87 -3.27 -13.53
N GLU A 209 -6.78 -3.46 -14.28
CA GLU A 209 -5.96 -4.67 -14.22
C GLU A 209 -5.19 -4.75 -12.90
N LEU A 210 -4.64 -3.62 -12.42
CA LEU A 210 -4.06 -3.52 -11.09
C LEU A 210 -5.07 -3.91 -10.01
N ARG A 211 -6.29 -3.37 -10.07
CA ARG A 211 -7.36 -3.71 -9.12
C ARG A 211 -7.69 -5.19 -9.16
N ALA A 212 -7.81 -5.78 -10.35
CA ALA A 212 -8.08 -7.21 -10.52
C ALA A 212 -6.95 -8.08 -9.94
N ALA A 213 -5.68 -7.69 -10.13
CA ALA A 213 -4.54 -8.41 -9.56
C ALA A 213 -4.56 -8.42 -8.03
N VAL A 214 -4.85 -7.27 -7.39
CA VAL A 214 -5.00 -7.18 -5.94
C VAL A 214 -6.18 -8.03 -5.45
N GLN A 215 -7.33 -7.95 -6.13
CA GLN A 215 -8.51 -8.72 -5.76
C GLN A 215 -8.27 -10.24 -5.85
N SER A 216 -7.69 -10.72 -6.96
CA SER A 216 -7.33 -12.14 -7.09
C SER A 216 -6.38 -12.61 -6.00
N TRP A 217 -5.38 -11.78 -5.66
CA TRP A 217 -4.44 -12.10 -4.58
C TRP A 217 -5.13 -12.29 -3.23
N ILE A 218 -6.05 -11.38 -2.87
CA ILE A 218 -6.80 -11.46 -1.61
C ILE A 218 -7.69 -12.70 -1.59
N GLU A 219 -8.40 -13.00 -2.70
CA GLU A 219 -9.23 -14.21 -2.82
C GLU A 219 -8.39 -15.48 -2.64
N ASP A 220 -7.25 -15.57 -3.36
CA ASP A 220 -6.37 -16.73 -3.35
C ASP A 220 -5.68 -16.95 -2.00
N THR A 221 -5.29 -15.86 -1.31
CA THR A 221 -4.44 -15.92 -0.12
C THR A 221 -5.23 -15.98 1.18
N LEU A 222 -6.35 -15.25 1.27
CA LEU A 222 -7.14 -15.16 2.49
C LEU A 222 -8.43 -16.00 2.43
N GLY A 223 -8.81 -16.52 1.26
CA GLY A 223 -10.04 -17.30 1.07
C GLY A 223 -11.32 -16.48 1.29
N VAL A 224 -11.25 -15.14 1.19
CA VAL A 224 -12.37 -14.24 1.46
C VAL A 224 -13.06 -13.87 0.15
N PRO A 225 -14.36 -14.15 -0.02
CA PRO A 225 -15.09 -13.73 -1.21
C PRO A 225 -15.34 -12.21 -1.21
N ARG A 226 -15.48 -11.63 -2.40
CA ARG A 226 -15.89 -10.22 -2.53
C ARG A 226 -17.27 -10.02 -1.92
N SER A 227 -17.44 -8.92 -1.21
CA SER A 227 -18.74 -8.52 -0.68
C SER A 227 -19.66 -8.07 -1.81
N GLN A 228 -20.91 -8.57 -1.84
CA GLN A 228 -21.90 -8.16 -2.85
C GLN A 228 -22.39 -6.71 -2.66
N PHE A 229 -21.96 -6.01 -1.60
CA PHE A 229 -22.49 -4.73 -1.17
C PHE A 229 -21.65 -3.49 -1.52
N VAL A 230 -20.56 -3.65 -2.25
CA VAL A 230 -19.66 -2.51 -2.54
C VAL A 230 -19.58 -2.24 -4.04
N SER A 231 -20.65 -1.64 -4.59
CA SER A 231 -20.58 -0.90 -5.86
C SER A 231 -20.35 0.58 -5.55
N LEU A 232 -19.10 1.04 -5.62
CA LEU A 232 -18.71 2.45 -5.65
C LEU A 232 -18.46 2.90 -7.09
#